data_569880116e99e602ca65b6531a8e6100
#
_entry.id   569880116e99e602ca65b6531a8e6100
#
_cell.length_a   1.000
_cell.length_b   1.000
_cell.length_c   1.000
_cell.angle_alpha   90.00
_cell.angle_beta   90.00
_cell.angle_gamma   90.00
#
_symmetry.space_group_name_H-M   'P 1'
#
loop_
_entity.id
_entity.type
_entity.pdbx_description
1 polymer ?
#
loop_
_entity_poly.entity_id
_entity_poly.type
_entity_poly.pdbx_seq_one_letter_code
_entity_poly.pdbx_strand_id
1 'polypeptide(L)'
;VKDYMFTNEKFKTFFNYVMDVGKIDHQEIYLKATKDKEFLDADTITKLYNSDFIGYGFFERYQQELLESYQINKAKELVTEFKQQPTNQNFNNLIDELKDLKTITNRKEDGTKKFVEEFVDELYSDSPKKQIKTGYKLMDYKIGGLEPSQLIVIAARPSVGKTGFALNMMLNIAQNGYKTSFFSLETTGTSVLKRMLSTITGIELTKIKEIRNLTPDDLTKLTNAMDKIMKLGIDISDKSNITPQDVRAQAMRHSDGQQVIFIDYLQLMDTDAKVDRRVAVEKISRDLKIIANETGAIIVLLSQLNRGVESRQDKRPMLSDMKESGGIEADASLAMLLYRDDYYNRDEDDSITGKSIVECNIAKNKDGETGIIEFEYYKKTQRFFT
;
A
#
# COMPACT_ATOMS: atom_id res chain seq x y z
N VAL A 1 11.48 20.12 23.01
CA VAL A 1 12.74 19.59 23.56
C VAL A 1 12.45 18.98 24.92
N LYS A 2 13.11 17.88 25.23
CA LYS A 2 13.04 17.16 26.49
C LYS A 2 14.45 17.02 27.07
N ASP A 3 14.55 16.89 28.38
CA ASP A 3 15.84 16.82 29.09
C ASP A 3 16.72 15.62 28.65
N TYR A 4 16.10 14.48 28.33
CA TYR A 4 16.80 13.28 27.88
C TYR A 4 17.46 13.41 26.48
N MET A 5 17.18 14.48 25.73
CA MET A 5 17.80 14.77 24.45
C MET A 5 19.22 15.33 24.59
N PHE A 6 19.61 15.76 25.80
CA PHE A 6 20.94 16.28 26.09
C PHE A 6 21.86 15.15 26.57
N THR A 7 22.96 14.95 25.88
CA THR A 7 24.00 13.96 26.26
C THR A 7 24.92 14.48 27.36
N ASN A 8 24.97 15.80 27.57
CA ASN A 8 25.77 16.42 28.59
C ASN A 8 24.89 16.74 29.81
N GLU A 9 25.20 16.14 30.97
CA GLU A 9 24.41 16.28 32.19
C GLU A 9 24.31 17.73 32.69
N LYS A 10 25.33 18.56 32.48
CA LYS A 10 25.29 19.97 32.86
C LYS A 10 24.29 20.75 32.01
N PHE A 11 24.21 20.49 30.70
CA PHE A 11 23.18 21.08 29.84
C PHE A 11 21.79 20.61 30.19
N LYS A 12 21.64 19.35 30.59
CA LYS A 12 20.38 18.79 31.05
C LYS A 12 19.92 19.47 32.34
N THR A 13 20.83 19.63 33.34
CA THR A 13 20.56 20.34 34.59
C THR A 13 20.19 21.80 34.33
N PHE A 14 20.90 22.47 33.44
CA PHE A 14 20.59 23.85 33.03
C PHE A 14 19.20 23.93 32.36
N PHE A 15 18.89 23.05 31.43
CA PHE A 15 17.59 23.01 30.76
C PHE A 15 16.43 22.82 31.75
N ASN A 16 16.54 21.85 32.67
CA ASN A 16 15.53 21.58 33.67
C ASN A 16 15.33 22.80 34.59
N TYR A 17 16.43 23.42 35.02
CA TYR A 17 16.34 24.63 35.84
C TYR A 17 15.60 25.77 35.13
N VAL A 18 15.91 26.03 33.85
CA VAL A 18 15.23 27.06 33.05
C VAL A 18 13.73 26.74 32.87
N MET A 19 13.39 25.47 32.69
CA MET A 19 11.99 25.04 32.53
C MET A 19 11.20 25.18 33.84
N ASP A 20 11.81 24.89 34.97
CA ASP A 20 11.19 24.99 36.30
C ASP A 20 10.96 26.44 36.72
N VAL A 21 11.92 27.32 36.48
CA VAL A 21 11.84 28.74 36.86
C VAL A 21 10.91 29.53 35.94
N GLY A 22 10.75 29.09 34.67
CA GLY A 22 9.85 29.71 33.68
C GLY A 22 10.21 31.12 33.26
N LYS A 23 11.26 31.72 33.82
CA LYS A 23 11.85 33.01 33.43
C LYS A 23 13.37 32.92 33.42
N ILE A 24 13.99 33.50 32.40
CA ILE A 24 15.45 33.58 32.31
C ILE A 24 15.87 34.88 33.01
N ASP A 25 16.34 34.77 34.25
CA ASP A 25 17.06 35.85 34.94
C ASP A 25 18.58 35.58 34.80
N HIS A 26 19.22 36.42 34.06
CA HIS A 26 20.66 36.26 33.72
C HIS A 26 21.59 36.35 34.92
N GLN A 27 21.27 37.20 35.87
CA GLN A 27 22.08 37.36 37.11
C GLN A 27 21.93 36.12 38.00
N GLU A 28 20.75 35.59 38.12
CA GLU A 28 20.48 34.39 38.90
C GLU A 28 21.12 33.16 38.33
N ILE A 29 21.03 32.97 36.99
CA ILE A 29 21.72 31.88 36.26
C ILE A 29 23.23 31.97 36.43
N TYR A 30 23.83 33.15 36.28
CA TYR A 30 25.25 33.35 36.45
C TYR A 30 25.72 33.06 37.86
N LEU A 31 24.99 33.52 38.89
CA LEU A 31 25.25 33.21 40.28
C LEU A 31 25.17 31.73 40.58
N LYS A 32 24.21 31.01 39.96
CA LYS A 32 24.08 29.55 40.12
C LYS A 32 25.29 28.87 39.45
N ALA A 33 25.66 29.29 38.26
CA ALA A 33 26.82 28.77 37.53
C ALA A 33 28.16 28.91 38.29
N THR A 34 28.27 29.92 39.12
CA THR A 34 29.48 30.11 39.96
C THR A 34 29.49 29.26 41.22
N LYS A 35 28.33 28.79 41.69
CA LYS A 35 28.18 28.08 42.96
C LYS A 35 27.98 26.59 42.82
N ASP A 36 27.40 26.13 41.71
CA ASP A 36 26.96 24.77 41.50
C ASP A 36 27.86 24.10 40.43
N LYS A 37 28.67 23.12 40.85
CA LYS A 37 29.59 22.39 39.96
C LYS A 37 28.89 21.43 39.00
N GLU A 38 27.65 21.06 39.28
CA GLU A 38 26.81 20.21 38.39
C GLU A 38 26.05 21.04 37.37
N PHE A 39 26.09 22.37 37.51
CA PHE A 39 25.50 23.31 36.56
C PHE A 39 26.51 23.67 35.43
N LEU A 40 26.07 24.38 34.40
CA LEU A 40 26.96 24.95 33.39
C LEU A 40 27.89 25.97 34.08
N ASP A 41 29.17 25.96 33.69
CA ASP A 41 30.13 26.94 34.21
C ASP A 41 29.84 28.36 33.70
N ALA A 42 30.31 29.36 34.45
CA ALA A 42 30.07 30.78 34.19
C ALA A 42 30.62 31.22 32.82
N ASP A 43 31.70 30.61 32.33
CA ASP A 43 32.28 30.92 31.05
C ASP A 43 31.39 30.44 29.91
N THR A 44 30.86 29.21 30.02
CA THR A 44 29.86 28.65 29.08
C THR A 44 28.59 29.47 29.06
N ILE A 45 28.06 29.91 30.22
CA ILE A 45 26.90 30.80 30.31
C ILE A 45 27.18 32.12 29.61
N THR A 46 28.34 32.70 29.84
CA THR A 46 28.75 33.97 29.20
C THR A 46 28.85 33.82 27.70
N LYS A 47 29.39 32.70 27.20
CA LYS A 47 29.46 32.41 25.76
C LYS A 47 28.08 32.22 25.14
N LEU A 48 27.18 31.53 25.82
CA LEU A 48 25.79 31.38 25.37
C LEU A 48 25.10 32.76 25.29
N TYR A 49 25.41 33.63 26.22
CA TYR A 49 24.85 34.97 26.28
C TYR A 49 25.35 35.91 25.18
N ASN A 50 26.64 35.86 24.91
CA ASN A 50 27.30 36.70 23.91
C ASN A 50 27.25 36.10 22.50
N SER A 51 26.75 34.89 22.33
CA SER A 51 26.48 34.36 20.99
C SER A 51 25.42 35.24 20.35
N ASP A 52 25.68 35.80 19.17
CA ASP A 52 24.68 36.52 18.38
C ASP A 52 23.46 35.64 18.26
N PHE A 53 22.42 35.93 19.05
CA PHE A 53 21.24 35.08 19.18
C PHE A 53 20.48 35.15 17.88
N ILE A 54 20.60 34.11 17.12
CA ILE A 54 19.93 33.90 15.85
C ILE A 54 18.43 33.93 16.13
N GLY A 55 17.70 34.80 15.46
CA GLY A 55 16.29 35.06 15.72
C GLY A 55 15.39 33.84 15.68
N TYR A 56 14.16 33.97 16.14
CA TYR A 56 13.15 32.92 16.26
C TYR A 56 13.01 31.98 15.07
N GLY A 57 13.33 32.43 13.84
CA GLY A 57 13.28 31.61 12.63
C GLY A 57 14.26 30.43 12.57
N PHE A 58 15.31 30.42 13.41
CA PHE A 58 16.27 29.33 13.48
C PHE A 58 16.04 28.38 14.65
N PHE A 59 15.13 28.73 15.58
CA PHE A 59 14.86 27.92 16.77
C PHE A 59 14.33 26.52 16.40
N GLU A 60 13.41 26.44 15.45
CA GLU A 60 12.87 25.17 14.96
C GLU A 60 13.95 24.30 14.31
N ARG A 61 14.87 24.90 13.56
CA ARG A 61 16.00 24.20 12.96
C ARG A 61 16.92 23.60 14.01
N TYR A 62 17.27 24.34 15.06
CA TYR A 62 18.11 23.82 16.13
C TYR A 62 17.42 22.73 16.95
N GLN A 63 16.14 22.85 17.16
CA GLN A 63 15.36 21.77 17.78
C GLN A 63 15.39 20.51 16.94
N GLN A 64 15.29 20.64 15.63
CA GLN A 64 15.38 19.51 14.69
C GLN A 64 16.78 18.88 14.73
N GLU A 65 17.83 19.68 14.67
CA GLU A 65 19.23 19.21 14.74
C GLU A 65 19.52 18.48 16.05
N LEU A 66 18.97 18.97 17.18
CA LEU A 66 19.10 18.32 18.48
C LEU A 66 18.38 16.97 18.50
N LEU A 67 17.17 16.91 17.95
CA LEU A 67 16.39 15.67 17.87
C LEU A 67 17.10 14.64 17.01
N GLU A 68 17.57 15.02 15.83
CA GLU A 68 18.32 14.14 14.93
C GLU A 68 19.60 13.60 15.60
N SER A 69 20.35 14.47 16.29
CA SER A 69 21.51 14.07 17.05
C SER A 69 21.19 13.06 18.14
N TYR A 70 20.11 13.31 18.89
CA TYR A 70 19.63 12.37 19.91
C TYR A 70 19.24 11.02 19.29
N GLN A 71 18.45 11.02 18.21
CA GLN A 71 18.01 9.80 17.55
C GLN A 71 19.19 8.98 17.04
N ILE A 72 20.19 9.62 16.43
CA ILE A 72 21.40 8.95 15.93
C ILE A 72 22.21 8.33 17.10
N ASN A 73 22.39 9.08 18.19
CA ASN A 73 23.17 8.60 19.33
C ASN A 73 22.44 7.42 20.02
N LYS A 74 21.14 7.53 20.23
CA LYS A 74 20.34 6.46 20.83
C LYS A 74 20.30 5.20 19.95
N ALA A 75 20.18 5.35 18.64
CA ALA A 75 20.27 4.22 17.70
C ALA A 75 21.66 3.53 17.77
N LYS A 76 22.75 4.27 17.93
CA LYS A 76 24.10 3.70 18.12
C LYS A 76 24.19 2.89 19.42
N GLU A 77 23.63 3.39 20.52
CA GLU A 77 23.56 2.67 21.79
C GLU A 77 22.83 1.33 21.63
N LEU A 78 21.61 1.35 21.08
CA LEU A 78 20.79 0.17 20.86
C LEU A 78 21.49 -0.88 19.99
N VAL A 79 22.15 -0.46 18.92
CA VAL A 79 22.95 -1.36 18.07
C VAL A 79 24.14 -1.93 18.84
N THR A 80 24.76 -1.14 19.72
CA THR A 80 25.90 -1.60 20.53
C THR A 80 25.46 -2.63 21.57
N GLU A 81 24.33 -2.42 22.23
CA GLU A 81 23.70 -3.38 23.15
C GLU A 81 23.38 -4.69 22.45
N PHE A 82 22.74 -4.60 21.27
CA PHE A 82 22.45 -5.79 20.47
C PHE A 82 23.71 -6.57 20.07
N LYS A 83 24.80 -5.88 19.71
CA LYS A 83 26.09 -6.54 19.39
C LYS A 83 26.68 -7.32 20.57
N GLN A 84 26.41 -6.90 21.80
CA GLN A 84 26.89 -7.60 23.00
C GLN A 84 26.11 -8.91 23.25
N GLN A 85 24.81 -8.93 22.93
CA GLN A 85 23.94 -10.10 23.12
C GLN A 85 23.01 -10.32 21.90
N PRO A 86 23.51 -10.88 20.78
CA PRO A 86 22.76 -11.06 19.55
C PRO A 86 21.84 -12.30 19.64
N THR A 87 20.64 -12.11 20.15
CA THR A 87 19.57 -13.12 20.18
C THR A 87 18.37 -12.67 19.34
N ASN A 88 17.51 -13.62 18.91
CA ASN A 88 16.29 -13.28 18.18
C ASN A 88 15.36 -12.37 18.99
N GLN A 89 15.32 -12.54 20.32
CA GLN A 89 14.52 -11.68 21.19
C GLN A 89 15.07 -10.26 21.23
N ASN A 90 16.39 -10.09 21.39
CA ASN A 90 17.03 -8.78 21.37
C ASN A 90 16.98 -8.12 20.00
N PHE A 91 16.93 -8.90 18.92
CA PHE A 91 16.70 -8.39 17.58
C PHE A 91 15.30 -7.77 17.42
N ASN A 92 14.26 -8.44 17.92
CA ASN A 92 12.89 -7.91 17.89
C ASN A 92 12.77 -6.65 18.77
N ASN A 93 13.35 -6.66 19.96
CA ASN A 93 13.39 -5.50 20.85
C ASN A 93 14.09 -4.31 20.17
N LEU A 94 15.23 -4.53 19.52
CA LEU A 94 15.94 -3.50 18.77
C LEU A 94 15.06 -2.87 17.69
N ILE A 95 14.33 -3.69 16.93
CA ILE A 95 13.43 -3.20 15.87
C ILE A 95 12.32 -2.33 16.48
N ASP A 96 11.73 -2.75 17.58
CA ASP A 96 10.61 -2.03 18.20
C ASP A 96 11.11 -0.71 18.82
N GLU A 97 12.24 -0.70 19.51
CA GLU A 97 12.82 0.52 20.07
C GLU A 97 13.28 1.50 18.96
N LEU A 98 13.80 1.02 17.82
CA LEU A 98 14.12 1.89 16.68
C LEU A 98 12.86 2.50 16.04
N LYS A 99 11.75 1.77 15.99
CA LYS A 99 10.45 2.32 15.53
C LYS A 99 9.97 3.42 16.48
N ASP A 100 9.99 3.17 17.78
CA ASP A 100 9.59 4.14 18.80
C ASP A 100 10.46 5.40 18.72
N LEU A 101 11.77 5.23 18.56
CA LEU A 101 12.70 6.33 18.40
C LEU A 101 12.38 7.20 17.16
N LYS A 102 11.96 6.57 16.07
CA LYS A 102 11.56 7.28 14.84
C LYS A 102 10.27 8.08 15.02
N THR A 103 9.38 7.68 15.96
CA THR A 103 8.12 8.38 16.25
C THR A 103 8.31 9.63 17.11
N ILE A 104 9.48 9.80 17.76
CA ILE A 104 9.80 10.99 18.51
C ILE A 104 10.00 12.15 17.54
N THR A 105 9.00 12.99 17.38
CA THR A 105 9.08 14.19 16.55
C THR A 105 8.86 15.42 17.42
N ASN A 106 9.64 16.48 17.17
CA ASN A 106 9.40 17.79 17.84
C ASN A 106 8.29 18.59 17.17
N ARG A 107 7.80 18.12 16.02
CA ARG A 107 6.69 18.77 15.35
C ARG A 107 5.38 18.29 16.02
N LYS A 108 4.63 19.21 16.61
CA LYS A 108 3.20 19.25 16.24
C LYS A 108 3.22 19.41 14.73
N GLU A 109 3.06 18.31 13.98
CA GLU A 109 2.82 18.44 12.57
C GLU A 109 1.63 19.37 12.44
N ASP A 110 1.86 20.56 11.94
CA ASP A 110 0.81 21.44 11.48
C ASP A 110 0.32 20.75 10.19
N GLY A 111 -0.46 19.66 10.39
CA GLY A 111 -0.80 18.70 9.36
C GLY A 111 -1.41 19.37 8.14
N THR A 112 -2.16 20.45 8.37
CA THR A 112 -2.73 21.29 7.31
C THR A 112 -1.66 22.00 6.48
N LYS A 113 -0.62 22.54 7.11
CA LYS A 113 0.46 23.26 6.41
C LYS A 113 1.23 22.32 5.46
N LYS A 114 1.57 21.12 5.93
CA LYS A 114 2.21 20.09 5.11
C LYS A 114 1.38 19.75 3.86
N PHE A 115 0.08 19.53 4.03
CA PHE A 115 -0.81 19.21 2.91
C PHE A 115 -0.99 20.39 1.95
N VAL A 116 -0.98 21.63 2.45
CA VAL A 116 -0.98 22.81 1.59
C VAL A 116 0.31 22.92 0.79
N GLU A 117 1.47 22.69 1.41
CA GLU A 117 2.77 22.70 0.74
C GLU A 117 2.84 21.59 -0.33
N GLU A 118 2.43 20.36 0.00
CA GLU A 118 2.35 19.24 -0.97
C GLU A 118 1.43 19.56 -2.15
N PHE A 119 0.29 20.19 -1.89
CA PHE A 119 -0.64 20.59 -2.95
C PHE A 119 -0.11 21.73 -3.82
N VAL A 120 0.57 22.71 -3.22
CA VAL A 120 1.25 23.79 -3.96
C VAL A 120 2.35 23.22 -4.85
N ASP A 121 3.17 22.30 -4.32
CA ASP A 121 4.20 21.62 -5.12
C ASP A 121 3.59 20.83 -6.28
N GLU A 122 2.44 20.21 -6.09
CA GLU A 122 1.71 19.50 -7.15
C GLU A 122 1.18 20.47 -8.21
N LEU A 123 0.63 21.64 -7.81
CA LEU A 123 0.11 22.66 -8.70
C LEU A 123 1.18 23.25 -9.63
N TYR A 124 2.40 23.43 -9.13
CA TYR A 124 3.51 24.01 -9.87
C TYR A 124 4.49 22.97 -10.42
N SER A 125 4.19 21.68 -10.24
CA SER A 125 5.01 20.59 -10.79
C SER A 125 4.76 20.47 -12.30
N ASP A 126 5.84 20.42 -13.08
CA ASP A 126 5.80 20.07 -14.50
C ASP A 126 5.32 18.61 -14.75
N SER A 127 5.24 17.82 -13.69
CA SER A 127 4.81 16.42 -13.71
C SER A 127 3.86 16.16 -12.52
N PRO A 128 2.58 16.55 -12.61
CA PRO A 128 1.60 16.24 -11.56
C PRO A 128 1.54 14.73 -11.33
N LYS A 129 1.25 14.31 -10.08
CA LYS A 129 1.12 12.89 -9.73
C LYS A 129 0.22 12.18 -10.73
N LYS A 130 0.81 11.39 -11.62
CA LYS A 130 0.06 10.70 -12.66
C LYS A 130 -0.78 9.60 -12.01
N GLN A 131 -2.09 9.72 -12.13
CA GLN A 131 -3.01 8.64 -11.85
C GLN A 131 -2.65 7.43 -12.73
N ILE A 132 -2.61 6.25 -12.13
CA ILE A 132 -2.32 5.01 -12.88
C ILE A 132 -3.55 4.61 -13.67
N LYS A 133 -3.44 4.61 -14.99
CA LYS A 133 -4.53 4.21 -15.88
C LYS A 133 -4.68 2.68 -15.89
N THR A 134 -5.92 2.20 -15.79
CA THR A 134 -6.25 0.77 -15.84
C THR A 134 -6.03 0.16 -17.23
N GLY A 135 -5.92 1.01 -18.25
CA GLY A 135 -5.83 0.64 -19.65
C GLY A 135 -7.17 0.41 -20.33
N TYR A 136 -8.27 0.57 -19.62
CA TYR A 136 -9.63 0.56 -20.16
C TYR A 136 -10.17 1.98 -20.25
N LYS A 137 -10.30 2.52 -21.47
CA LYS A 137 -10.62 3.93 -21.70
C LYS A 137 -11.91 4.40 -21.00
N LEU A 138 -12.98 3.61 -21.08
CA LEU A 138 -14.26 3.95 -20.44
C LEU A 138 -14.15 3.93 -18.91
N MET A 139 -13.40 2.96 -18.35
CA MET A 139 -13.14 2.89 -16.92
C MET A 139 -12.31 4.09 -16.48
N ASP A 140 -11.20 4.36 -17.16
CA ASP A 140 -10.30 5.46 -16.84
C ASP A 140 -11.00 6.84 -16.97
N TYR A 141 -11.93 6.98 -17.89
CA TYR A 141 -12.76 8.17 -18.00
C TYR A 141 -13.68 8.33 -16.77
N LYS A 142 -14.30 7.22 -16.33
CA LYS A 142 -15.29 7.24 -15.24
C LYS A 142 -14.68 7.38 -13.86
N ILE A 143 -13.54 6.71 -13.60
CA ILE A 143 -12.89 6.72 -12.28
C ILE A 143 -11.70 7.69 -12.20
N GLY A 144 -11.32 8.34 -13.29
CA GLY A 144 -10.14 9.21 -13.34
C GLY A 144 -8.80 8.47 -13.44
N GLY A 145 -8.77 7.18 -13.13
CA GLY A 145 -7.57 6.34 -12.93
C GLY A 145 -7.44 5.92 -11.48
N LEU A 146 -6.40 5.16 -11.16
CA LEU A 146 -6.11 4.68 -9.81
C LEU A 146 -5.16 5.66 -9.12
N GLU A 147 -5.46 6.02 -7.87
CA GLU A 147 -4.65 6.96 -7.09
C GLU A 147 -3.79 6.24 -6.05
N PRO A 148 -2.61 6.77 -5.71
CA PRO A 148 -1.81 6.25 -4.61
C PRO A 148 -2.62 6.09 -3.31
N SER A 149 -2.22 5.13 -2.48
CA SER A 149 -2.86 4.85 -1.19
C SER A 149 -4.31 4.33 -1.26
N GLN A 150 -4.81 3.97 -2.44
CA GLN A 150 -6.15 3.40 -2.57
C GLN A 150 -6.17 1.90 -2.23
N LEU A 151 -7.23 1.49 -1.53
CA LEU A 151 -7.66 0.10 -1.41
C LEU A 151 -8.85 -0.10 -2.35
N ILE A 152 -8.69 -0.98 -3.32
CA ILE A 152 -9.67 -1.24 -4.38
C ILE A 152 -10.18 -2.67 -4.23
N VAL A 153 -11.46 -2.89 -4.38
CA VAL A 153 -12.06 -4.22 -4.32
C VAL A 153 -12.68 -4.57 -5.66
N ILE A 154 -12.34 -5.76 -6.18
CA ILE A 154 -13.00 -6.38 -7.32
C ILE A 154 -13.71 -7.64 -6.81
N ALA A 155 -15.03 -7.64 -6.80
CA ALA A 155 -15.81 -8.74 -6.29
C ALA A 155 -16.66 -9.39 -7.36
N ALA A 156 -16.76 -10.74 -7.30
CA ALA A 156 -17.57 -11.53 -8.23
C ALA A 156 -17.94 -12.88 -7.62
N ARG A 157 -18.96 -13.52 -8.20
CA ARG A 157 -19.20 -14.95 -7.99
C ARG A 157 -18.08 -15.77 -8.67
N PRO A 158 -17.78 -17.00 -8.19
CA PRO A 158 -16.84 -17.89 -8.84
C PRO A 158 -17.14 -18.04 -10.34
N SER A 159 -16.12 -18.17 -11.17
CA SER A 159 -16.22 -18.38 -12.61
C SER A 159 -16.83 -17.24 -13.44
N VAL A 160 -17.18 -16.10 -12.86
CA VAL A 160 -17.63 -14.89 -13.59
C VAL A 160 -16.50 -14.28 -14.40
N GLY A 161 -15.24 -14.42 -13.94
CA GLY A 161 -14.06 -13.90 -14.64
C GLY A 161 -13.20 -12.94 -13.81
N LYS A 162 -13.40 -12.87 -12.51
CA LYS A 162 -12.69 -11.97 -11.56
C LYS A 162 -11.16 -11.96 -11.74
N THR A 163 -10.54 -13.13 -11.64
CA THR A 163 -9.07 -13.28 -11.82
C THR A 163 -8.63 -12.86 -13.23
N GLY A 164 -9.40 -13.25 -14.26
CA GLY A 164 -9.11 -12.84 -15.65
C GLY A 164 -9.14 -11.33 -15.82
N PHE A 165 -10.15 -10.66 -15.26
CA PHE A 165 -10.29 -9.20 -15.29
C PHE A 165 -9.11 -8.50 -14.60
N ALA A 166 -8.75 -8.96 -13.40
CA ALA A 166 -7.62 -8.43 -12.65
C ALA A 166 -6.28 -8.61 -13.39
N LEU A 167 -6.05 -9.78 -14.00
CA LEU A 167 -4.84 -10.04 -14.77
C LEU A 167 -4.74 -9.17 -16.04
N ASN A 168 -5.86 -8.92 -16.74
CA ASN A 168 -5.88 -8.00 -17.88
C ASN A 168 -5.54 -6.57 -17.42
N MET A 169 -6.16 -6.10 -16.32
CA MET A 169 -5.85 -4.78 -15.75
C MET A 169 -4.38 -4.69 -15.35
N MET A 170 -3.84 -5.71 -14.67
CA MET A 170 -2.43 -5.77 -14.27
C MET A 170 -1.50 -5.70 -15.49
N LEU A 171 -1.78 -6.45 -16.54
CA LEU A 171 -1.00 -6.42 -17.78
C LEU A 171 -1.00 -5.05 -18.43
N ASN A 172 -2.17 -4.39 -18.50
CA ASN A 172 -2.28 -3.04 -19.05
C ASN A 172 -1.45 -2.03 -18.23
N ILE A 173 -1.56 -2.09 -16.90
CA ILE A 173 -0.80 -1.23 -15.98
C ILE A 173 0.70 -1.45 -16.14
N ALA A 174 1.15 -2.71 -16.19
CA ALA A 174 2.55 -3.05 -16.37
C ALA A 174 3.10 -2.61 -17.74
N GLN A 175 2.29 -2.69 -18.80
CA GLN A 175 2.65 -2.20 -20.14
C GLN A 175 2.81 -0.67 -20.18
N ASN A 176 2.16 0.06 -19.29
CA ASN A 176 2.33 1.49 -19.12
C ASN A 176 3.54 1.87 -18.23
N GLY A 177 4.38 0.89 -17.85
CA GLY A 177 5.63 1.10 -17.15
C GLY A 177 5.55 1.05 -15.63
N TYR A 178 4.38 0.81 -15.06
CA TYR A 178 4.22 0.71 -13.60
C TYR A 178 4.59 -0.68 -13.07
N LYS A 179 5.12 -0.75 -11.87
CA LYS A 179 5.41 -2.01 -11.18
C LYS A 179 4.11 -2.66 -10.71
N THR A 180 3.99 -3.95 -10.95
CA THR A 180 2.81 -4.71 -10.51
C THR A 180 3.21 -5.99 -9.79
N SER A 181 2.44 -6.37 -8.78
CA SER A 181 2.62 -7.62 -8.05
C SER A 181 1.30 -8.36 -7.96
N PHE A 182 1.35 -9.68 -8.04
CA PHE A 182 0.17 -10.54 -7.95
C PHE A 182 0.39 -11.64 -6.91
N PHE A 183 -0.33 -11.58 -5.81
CA PHE A 183 -0.39 -12.64 -4.82
C PHE A 183 -1.54 -13.59 -5.18
N SER A 184 -1.17 -14.79 -5.63
CA SER A 184 -2.12 -15.84 -6.05
C SER A 184 -2.28 -16.87 -4.94
N LEU A 185 -3.36 -16.78 -4.18
CA LEU A 185 -3.65 -17.70 -3.07
C LEU A 185 -4.55 -18.87 -3.49
N GLU A 186 -5.25 -18.74 -4.63
CA GLU A 186 -6.18 -19.77 -5.13
C GLU A 186 -5.52 -20.67 -6.18
N THR A 187 -4.61 -20.13 -6.99
CA THR A 187 -4.03 -20.85 -8.13
C THR A 187 -2.51 -20.73 -8.16
N THR A 188 -1.83 -21.71 -8.77
CA THR A 188 -0.37 -21.68 -8.90
C THR A 188 0.10 -20.56 -9.80
N GLY A 189 1.30 -20.03 -9.58
CA GLY A 189 1.94 -19.01 -10.41
C GLY A 189 2.07 -19.42 -11.87
N THR A 190 2.31 -20.71 -12.15
CA THR A 190 2.28 -21.25 -13.52
C THR A 190 0.89 -21.12 -14.15
N SER A 191 -0.19 -21.32 -13.42
CA SER A 191 -1.56 -21.14 -13.93
C SER A 191 -1.85 -19.66 -14.22
N VAL A 192 -1.38 -18.76 -13.37
CA VAL A 192 -1.45 -17.30 -13.59
C VAL A 192 -0.70 -16.94 -14.86
N LEU A 193 0.55 -17.42 -15.03
CA LEU A 193 1.36 -17.18 -16.22
C LEU A 193 0.67 -17.68 -17.51
N LYS A 194 0.08 -18.89 -17.48
CA LYS A 194 -0.66 -19.42 -18.64
C LYS A 194 -1.84 -18.56 -19.04
N ARG A 195 -2.57 -17.98 -18.08
CA ARG A 195 -3.67 -17.03 -18.33
C ARG A 195 -3.16 -15.73 -18.96
N MET A 196 -2.06 -15.18 -18.43
CA MET A 196 -1.42 -14.00 -19.00
C MET A 196 -0.93 -14.23 -20.44
N LEU A 197 -0.31 -15.38 -20.70
CA LEU A 197 0.11 -15.78 -22.04
C LEU A 197 -1.07 -15.91 -23.01
N SER A 198 -2.18 -16.53 -22.57
CA SER A 198 -3.42 -16.60 -23.35
C SER A 198 -3.97 -15.21 -23.67
N THR A 199 -3.96 -14.32 -22.68
CA THR A 199 -4.39 -12.92 -22.84
C THR A 199 -3.51 -12.16 -23.85
N ILE A 200 -2.19 -12.31 -23.79
CA ILE A 200 -1.27 -11.58 -24.68
C ILE A 200 -1.29 -12.12 -26.10
N THR A 201 -1.23 -13.46 -26.25
CA THR A 201 -1.08 -14.11 -27.57
C THR A 201 -2.40 -14.31 -28.31
N GLY A 202 -3.52 -14.39 -27.60
CA GLY A 202 -4.81 -14.79 -28.14
C GLY A 202 -4.93 -16.29 -28.42
N ILE A 203 -3.98 -17.10 -27.94
CA ILE A 203 -4.07 -18.56 -28.01
C ILE A 203 -5.02 -19.04 -26.91
N GLU A 204 -5.92 -19.96 -27.24
CA GLU A 204 -6.87 -20.51 -26.27
C GLU A 204 -6.16 -21.10 -25.06
N LEU A 205 -6.63 -20.79 -23.85
CA LEU A 205 -6.03 -21.26 -22.61
C LEU A 205 -5.98 -22.80 -22.51
N THR A 206 -6.99 -23.48 -23.03
CA THR A 206 -7.02 -24.95 -23.13
C THR A 206 -5.86 -25.47 -23.97
N LYS A 207 -5.58 -24.84 -25.11
CA LYS A 207 -4.45 -25.19 -25.98
C LYS A 207 -3.10 -24.98 -25.30
N ILE A 208 -2.93 -23.89 -24.53
CA ILE A 208 -1.72 -23.63 -23.75
C ILE A 208 -1.54 -24.66 -22.61
N LYS A 209 -2.64 -25.16 -22.04
CA LYS A 209 -2.60 -26.23 -21.04
C LYS A 209 -2.17 -27.58 -21.62
N GLU A 210 -2.57 -27.83 -22.86
CA GLU A 210 -2.27 -29.05 -23.59
C GLU A 210 -1.11 -28.83 -24.62
N ILE A 211 0.12 -28.69 -24.12
CA ILE A 211 1.30 -28.27 -24.88
C ILE A 211 1.46 -29.07 -26.18
N ARG A 212 1.02 -30.33 -26.24
CA ARG A 212 1.08 -31.21 -27.42
C ARG A 212 0.28 -30.70 -28.62
N ASN A 213 -0.71 -29.82 -28.38
CA ASN A 213 -1.59 -29.25 -29.39
C ASN A 213 -1.08 -27.90 -29.95
N LEU A 214 0.09 -27.43 -29.50
CA LEU A 214 0.70 -26.19 -29.97
C LEU A 214 1.39 -26.38 -31.33
N THR A 215 1.12 -25.44 -32.24
CA THR A 215 1.83 -25.34 -33.52
C THR A 215 3.18 -24.62 -33.34
N PRO A 216 4.12 -24.74 -34.32
CA PRO A 216 5.37 -23.96 -34.30
C PRO A 216 5.12 -22.45 -34.21
N ASP A 217 4.08 -21.94 -34.87
CA ASP A 217 3.68 -20.53 -34.79
C ASP A 217 3.22 -20.14 -33.34
N ASP A 218 2.41 -21.02 -32.72
CA ASP A 218 2.00 -20.82 -31.32
C ASP A 218 3.21 -20.76 -30.37
N LEU A 219 4.19 -21.65 -30.57
CA LEU A 219 5.41 -21.68 -29.76
C LEU A 219 6.20 -20.38 -29.90
N THR A 220 6.32 -19.85 -31.12
CA THR A 220 6.99 -18.58 -31.41
C THR A 220 6.26 -17.42 -30.71
N LYS A 221 4.93 -17.37 -30.83
CA LYS A 221 4.10 -16.34 -30.14
C LYS A 221 4.25 -16.41 -28.62
N LEU A 222 4.25 -17.63 -28.07
CA LEU A 222 4.40 -17.83 -26.61
C LEU A 222 5.78 -17.40 -26.13
N THR A 223 6.86 -17.75 -26.85
CA THR A 223 8.22 -17.35 -26.50
C THR A 223 8.35 -15.82 -26.49
N ASN A 224 7.87 -15.15 -27.53
CA ASN A 224 7.88 -13.69 -27.60
C ASN A 224 7.04 -13.04 -26.46
N ALA A 225 5.91 -13.65 -26.11
CA ALA A 225 5.09 -13.17 -25.00
C ALA A 225 5.76 -13.37 -23.64
N MET A 226 6.47 -14.48 -23.42
CA MET A 226 7.26 -14.73 -22.22
C MET A 226 8.38 -13.68 -22.06
N ASP A 227 9.13 -13.42 -23.14
CA ASP A 227 10.16 -12.37 -23.14
C ASP A 227 9.57 -10.98 -22.82
N LYS A 228 8.37 -10.70 -23.35
CA LYS A 228 7.66 -9.46 -23.04
C LYS A 228 7.29 -9.39 -21.55
N ILE A 229 6.71 -10.45 -20.98
CA ILE A 229 6.32 -10.49 -19.56
C ILE A 229 7.53 -10.29 -18.65
N MET A 230 8.66 -10.95 -18.93
CA MET A 230 9.90 -10.80 -18.14
C MET A 230 10.41 -9.35 -18.10
N LYS A 231 10.13 -8.55 -19.13
CA LYS A 231 10.53 -7.13 -19.18
C LYS A 231 9.55 -6.17 -18.51
N LEU A 232 8.32 -6.62 -18.23
CA LEU A 232 7.27 -5.75 -17.68
C LEU A 232 7.40 -5.47 -16.18
N GLY A 233 8.34 -6.09 -15.46
CA GLY A 233 8.49 -5.88 -14.02
C GLY A 233 7.27 -6.34 -13.20
N ILE A 234 6.66 -7.45 -13.62
CA ILE A 234 5.57 -8.12 -12.93
C ILE A 234 6.16 -9.13 -11.95
N ASP A 235 5.75 -9.06 -10.69
CA ASP A 235 6.13 -10.03 -9.66
C ASP A 235 4.92 -10.92 -9.30
N ILE A 236 5.09 -12.25 -9.35
CA ILE A 236 4.03 -13.21 -9.04
C ILE A 236 4.48 -14.06 -7.86
N SER A 237 3.66 -14.11 -6.81
CA SER A 237 3.85 -14.97 -5.65
C SER A 237 2.65 -15.90 -5.48
N ASP A 238 2.90 -17.20 -5.39
CA ASP A 238 1.89 -18.24 -5.12
C ASP A 238 2.11 -18.96 -3.79
N LYS A 239 2.75 -18.27 -2.84
CA LYS A 239 2.89 -18.79 -1.48
C LYS A 239 1.51 -18.93 -0.85
N SER A 240 1.27 -20.05 -0.17
CA SER A 240 -0.02 -20.35 0.47
C SER A 240 -0.29 -19.52 1.74
N ASN A 241 0.75 -19.07 2.43
CA ASN A 241 0.64 -18.37 3.71
C ASN A 241 1.06 -16.90 3.54
N ILE A 242 0.24 -16.13 2.84
CA ILE A 242 0.45 -14.70 2.67
C ILE A 242 -0.21 -13.94 3.82
N THR A 243 0.57 -13.10 4.46
CA THR A 243 0.13 -12.21 5.55
C THR A 243 0.13 -10.75 5.10
N PRO A 244 -0.54 -9.83 5.81
CA PRO A 244 -0.40 -8.38 5.56
C PRO A 244 1.05 -7.90 5.61
N GLN A 245 1.92 -8.54 6.40
CA GLN A 245 3.34 -8.18 6.48
C GLN A 245 4.11 -8.52 5.18
N ASP A 246 3.76 -9.61 4.50
CA ASP A 246 4.34 -9.93 3.19
C ASP A 246 3.95 -8.89 2.15
N VAL A 247 2.68 -8.43 2.18
CA VAL A 247 2.19 -7.34 1.33
C VAL A 247 2.91 -6.03 1.64
N ARG A 248 3.12 -5.71 2.93
CA ARG A 248 3.90 -4.54 3.36
C ARG A 248 5.35 -4.61 2.83
N ALA A 249 6.00 -5.76 2.98
CA ALA A 249 7.36 -5.95 2.49
C ALA A 249 7.45 -5.77 0.97
N GLN A 250 6.44 -6.23 0.22
CA GLN A 250 6.36 -6.02 -1.23
C GLN A 250 6.13 -4.54 -1.58
N ALA A 251 5.22 -3.86 -0.88
CA ALA A 251 4.93 -2.45 -1.09
C ALA A 251 6.17 -1.56 -0.81
N MET A 252 6.97 -1.91 0.18
CA MET A 252 8.19 -1.17 0.53
C MET A 252 9.34 -1.32 -0.48
N ARG A 253 9.32 -2.32 -1.36
CA ARG A 253 10.35 -2.48 -2.41
C ARG A 253 10.32 -1.34 -3.44
N HIS A 254 9.18 -0.69 -3.59
CA HIS A 254 8.95 0.40 -4.54
C HIS A 254 8.17 1.51 -3.83
N SER A 255 8.87 2.28 -2.98
CA SER A 255 8.26 3.30 -2.12
C SER A 255 7.92 4.62 -2.83
N ASP A 256 8.05 4.67 -4.15
CA ASP A 256 7.68 5.81 -4.99
C ASP A 256 6.17 5.96 -5.26
N GLY A 257 5.34 5.11 -4.63
CA GLY A 257 3.88 5.12 -4.78
C GLY A 257 3.37 4.68 -6.15
N GLN A 258 4.25 4.17 -7.03
CA GLN A 258 3.90 3.78 -8.40
C GLN A 258 3.75 2.25 -8.56
N GLN A 259 3.34 1.57 -7.51
CA GLN A 259 3.13 0.13 -7.50
C GLN A 259 1.67 -0.22 -7.30
N VAL A 260 1.18 -1.21 -8.07
CA VAL A 260 -0.14 -1.81 -7.90
C VAL A 260 0.00 -3.27 -7.49
N ILE A 261 -0.57 -3.63 -6.34
CA ILE A 261 -0.50 -4.97 -5.75
C ILE A 261 -1.87 -5.62 -5.82
N PHE A 262 -1.96 -6.74 -6.53
CA PHE A 262 -3.18 -7.55 -6.65
C PHE A 262 -3.12 -8.73 -5.69
N ILE A 263 -4.24 -9.04 -5.02
CA ILE A 263 -4.36 -10.17 -4.07
C ILE A 263 -5.58 -11.01 -4.45
N ASP A 264 -5.37 -12.23 -4.92
CA ASP A 264 -6.43 -13.17 -5.33
C ASP A 264 -6.43 -14.42 -4.45
N TYR A 265 -7.28 -14.53 -3.46
CA TYR A 265 -8.30 -13.60 -2.97
C TYR A 265 -8.22 -13.47 -1.45
N LEU A 266 -8.75 -12.38 -0.92
CA LEU A 266 -8.62 -11.97 0.48
C LEU A 266 -8.96 -13.06 1.50
N GLN A 267 -10.02 -13.83 1.26
CA GLN A 267 -10.49 -14.85 2.18
C GLN A 267 -9.56 -16.07 2.34
N LEU A 268 -8.49 -16.18 1.54
CA LEU A 268 -7.46 -17.21 1.68
C LEU A 268 -6.20 -16.73 2.39
N MET A 269 -6.12 -15.45 2.74
CA MET A 269 -4.99 -14.96 3.54
C MET A 269 -4.96 -15.64 4.91
N ASP A 270 -3.75 -15.83 5.41
CA ASP A 270 -3.53 -16.54 6.67
C ASP A 270 -4.12 -15.76 7.85
N THR A 271 -4.87 -16.47 8.69
CA THR A 271 -5.55 -15.91 9.86
C THR A 271 -5.29 -16.80 11.08
N ASP A 272 -5.24 -16.19 12.25
CA ASP A 272 -5.16 -16.95 13.50
C ASP A 272 -6.40 -17.86 13.62
N ALA A 273 -6.18 -19.18 13.71
CA ALA A 273 -7.23 -20.19 13.75
C ALA A 273 -8.22 -20.07 14.93
N LYS A 274 -7.92 -19.23 15.91
CA LYS A 274 -8.75 -18.99 17.10
C LYS A 274 -9.74 -17.83 16.94
N VAL A 275 -9.64 -17.05 15.86
CA VAL A 275 -10.48 -15.85 15.63
C VAL A 275 -11.60 -16.17 14.68
N ASP A 276 -12.80 -15.63 14.94
CA ASP A 276 -13.91 -15.70 13.98
C ASP A 276 -13.45 -15.16 12.61
N ARG A 277 -13.76 -15.92 11.57
CA ARG A 277 -13.27 -15.63 10.22
C ARG A 277 -13.68 -14.26 9.72
N ARG A 278 -14.88 -13.79 10.07
CA ARG A 278 -15.36 -12.46 9.71
C ARG A 278 -14.50 -11.38 10.33
N VAL A 279 -14.21 -11.51 11.62
CA VAL A 279 -13.35 -10.56 12.36
C VAL A 279 -11.94 -10.57 11.79
N ALA A 280 -11.42 -11.75 11.44
CA ALA A 280 -10.09 -11.86 10.83
C ALA A 280 -10.01 -11.17 9.46
N VAL A 281 -11.01 -11.35 8.59
CA VAL A 281 -11.11 -10.72 7.28
C VAL A 281 -11.23 -9.20 7.40
N GLU A 282 -12.04 -8.69 8.34
CA GLU A 282 -12.15 -7.27 8.61
C GLU A 282 -10.81 -6.67 9.08
N LYS A 283 -10.10 -7.38 9.96
CA LYS A 283 -8.76 -6.97 10.41
C LYS A 283 -7.76 -6.91 9.25
N ILE A 284 -7.71 -7.94 8.41
CA ILE A 284 -6.82 -7.97 7.24
C ILE A 284 -7.12 -6.80 6.30
N SER A 285 -8.40 -6.55 6.00
CA SER A 285 -8.81 -5.40 5.17
C SER A 285 -8.28 -4.09 5.75
N ARG A 286 -8.45 -3.89 7.07
CA ARG A 286 -7.96 -2.71 7.78
C ARG A 286 -6.44 -2.58 7.70
N ASP A 287 -5.72 -3.68 7.95
CA ASP A 287 -4.26 -3.71 7.88
C ASP A 287 -3.76 -3.37 6.46
N LEU A 288 -4.40 -3.91 5.42
CA LEU A 288 -4.08 -3.60 4.03
C LEU A 288 -4.36 -2.14 3.67
N LYS A 289 -5.44 -1.54 4.20
CA LYS A 289 -5.71 -0.10 4.02
C LYS A 289 -4.64 0.76 4.70
N ILE A 290 -4.19 0.37 5.89
CA ILE A 290 -3.08 1.05 6.58
C ILE A 290 -1.80 0.94 5.75
N ILE A 291 -1.48 -0.25 5.23
CA ILE A 291 -0.30 -0.46 4.38
C ILE A 291 -0.37 0.42 3.12
N ALA A 292 -1.51 0.47 2.44
CA ALA A 292 -1.70 1.33 1.28
C ALA A 292 -1.41 2.81 1.63
N ASN A 293 -1.95 3.30 2.74
CA ASN A 293 -1.74 4.69 3.19
C ASN A 293 -0.28 4.99 3.55
N GLU A 294 0.41 4.07 4.23
CA GLU A 294 1.79 4.27 4.68
C GLU A 294 2.83 4.17 3.55
N THR A 295 2.55 3.34 2.55
CA THR A 295 3.51 3.05 1.47
C THR A 295 3.22 3.78 0.18
N GLY A 296 2.03 4.38 0.04
CA GLY A 296 1.57 4.96 -1.22
C GLY A 296 1.14 3.91 -2.26
N ALA A 297 1.31 2.61 -2.00
CA ALA A 297 0.94 1.56 -2.93
C ALA A 297 -0.58 1.50 -3.15
N ILE A 298 -0.99 1.12 -4.36
CA ILE A 298 -2.37 0.80 -4.66
C ILE A 298 -2.57 -0.70 -4.44
N ILE A 299 -3.54 -1.06 -3.59
CA ILE A 299 -3.84 -2.47 -3.30
C ILE A 299 -5.18 -2.83 -3.90
N VAL A 300 -5.19 -3.84 -4.78
CA VAL A 300 -6.40 -4.38 -5.43
C VAL A 300 -6.71 -5.74 -4.83
N LEU A 301 -7.78 -5.80 -4.05
CA LEU A 301 -8.28 -7.01 -3.43
C LEU A 301 -9.32 -7.68 -4.31
N LEU A 302 -9.12 -8.94 -4.61
CA LEU A 302 -10.15 -9.76 -5.21
C LEU A 302 -10.98 -10.41 -4.09
N SER A 303 -12.30 -10.31 -4.18
CA SER A 303 -13.21 -10.84 -3.17
C SER A 303 -14.29 -11.72 -3.80
N GLN A 304 -14.72 -12.72 -3.06
CA GLN A 304 -15.81 -13.58 -3.49
C GLN A 304 -17.14 -13.08 -2.92
N LEU A 305 -18.18 -13.01 -3.77
CA LEU A 305 -19.52 -12.64 -3.36
C LEU A 305 -20.25 -13.80 -2.66
N ASN A 306 -21.19 -13.46 -1.78
CA ASN A 306 -22.04 -14.42 -1.08
C ASN A 306 -22.97 -15.16 -2.06
N ARG A 307 -23.31 -16.41 -1.74
CA ARG A 307 -24.26 -17.22 -2.54
C ARG A 307 -25.69 -16.65 -2.54
N GLY A 308 -26.05 -15.82 -1.56
CA GLY A 308 -27.34 -15.17 -1.49
C GLY A 308 -27.75 -14.39 -2.74
N VAL A 309 -26.78 -13.89 -3.52
CA VAL A 309 -27.03 -13.24 -4.83
C VAL A 309 -27.82 -14.14 -5.78
N GLU A 310 -27.56 -15.45 -5.76
CA GLU A 310 -28.18 -16.44 -6.69
C GLU A 310 -29.65 -16.69 -6.41
N SER A 311 -30.11 -16.38 -5.19
CA SER A 311 -31.53 -16.57 -4.77
C SER A 311 -32.43 -15.38 -5.13
N ARG A 312 -31.88 -14.26 -5.56
CA ARG A 312 -32.67 -13.08 -5.97
C ARG A 312 -33.13 -13.19 -7.41
N GLN A 313 -34.21 -12.50 -7.72
CA GLN A 313 -34.73 -12.41 -9.07
C GLN A 313 -33.75 -11.64 -9.97
N ASP A 314 -33.27 -10.49 -9.51
CA ASP A 314 -32.11 -9.80 -10.11
C ASP A 314 -30.86 -10.27 -9.42
N LYS A 315 -30.01 -10.98 -10.18
CA LYS A 315 -28.75 -11.57 -9.72
C LYS A 315 -27.58 -10.62 -9.85
N ARG A 316 -27.80 -9.34 -10.21
CA ARG A 316 -26.76 -8.31 -10.18
C ARG A 316 -26.30 -8.07 -8.76
N PRO A 317 -24.99 -8.11 -8.52
CA PRO A 317 -24.46 -7.97 -7.17
C PRO A 317 -24.58 -6.55 -6.63
N MET A 318 -24.76 -6.44 -5.32
CA MET A 318 -24.73 -5.20 -4.54
C MET A 318 -23.58 -5.25 -3.52
N LEU A 319 -23.21 -4.10 -2.94
CA LEU A 319 -22.15 -4.02 -1.93
C LEU A 319 -22.39 -4.96 -0.75
N SER A 320 -23.63 -5.09 -0.30
CA SER A 320 -24.02 -6.01 0.78
C SER A 320 -23.78 -7.51 0.49
N ASP A 321 -23.54 -7.87 -0.78
CA ASP A 321 -23.26 -9.25 -1.18
C ASP A 321 -21.78 -9.64 -1.04
N MET A 322 -20.91 -8.70 -0.74
CA MET A 322 -19.54 -9.02 -0.44
C MET A 322 -19.48 -9.85 0.84
N LYS A 323 -18.96 -11.06 0.77
CA LYS A 323 -18.96 -12.04 1.85
C LYS A 323 -18.09 -11.56 3.02
N GLU A 324 -18.62 -11.60 4.25
CA GLU A 324 -17.91 -11.27 5.48
C GLU A 324 -17.40 -9.81 5.56
N SER A 325 -18.17 -8.83 5.02
CA SER A 325 -17.58 -7.65 4.40
C SER A 325 -17.98 -6.26 4.90
N GLY A 326 -18.60 -6.12 6.05
CA GLY A 326 -18.85 -4.76 6.57
C GLY A 326 -17.57 -3.91 6.65
N GLY A 327 -16.45 -4.53 7.05
CA GLY A 327 -15.13 -3.88 7.10
C GLY A 327 -14.54 -3.61 5.71
N ILE A 328 -14.61 -4.57 4.79
CA ILE A 328 -14.05 -4.41 3.42
C ILE A 328 -14.74 -3.26 2.68
N GLU A 329 -16.08 -3.22 2.77
CA GLU A 329 -16.85 -2.12 2.17
C GLU A 329 -16.43 -0.77 2.75
N ALA A 330 -16.27 -0.66 4.07
CA ALA A 330 -15.89 0.58 4.73
C ALA A 330 -14.48 1.05 4.31
N ASP A 331 -13.51 0.13 4.27
CA ASP A 331 -12.10 0.41 3.98
C ASP A 331 -11.83 0.71 2.51
N ALA A 332 -12.60 0.12 1.58
CA ALA A 332 -12.43 0.32 0.15
C ALA A 332 -12.64 1.78 -0.28
N SER A 333 -11.73 2.29 -1.10
CA SER A 333 -11.89 3.57 -1.80
C SER A 333 -12.72 3.39 -3.07
N LEU A 334 -12.54 2.27 -3.77
CA LEU A 334 -13.25 1.90 -4.99
C LEU A 334 -13.72 0.45 -4.87
N ALA A 335 -14.97 0.17 -5.20
CA ALA A 335 -15.52 -1.19 -5.24
C ALA A 335 -16.18 -1.47 -6.59
N MET A 336 -15.71 -2.50 -7.26
CA MET A 336 -16.16 -2.98 -8.56
C MET A 336 -16.79 -4.36 -8.41
N LEU A 337 -18.04 -4.49 -8.83
CA LEU A 337 -18.80 -5.75 -8.75
C LEU A 337 -19.03 -6.27 -10.17
N LEU A 338 -18.51 -7.46 -10.46
CA LEU A 338 -18.64 -8.08 -11.77
C LEU A 338 -19.86 -8.98 -11.83
N TYR A 339 -20.63 -8.80 -12.89
CA TYR A 339 -21.79 -9.64 -13.22
C TYR A 339 -21.69 -10.12 -14.67
N ARG A 340 -22.19 -11.32 -14.92
CA ARG A 340 -22.23 -11.91 -16.25
C ARG A 340 -23.52 -12.69 -16.40
N ASP A 341 -24.38 -12.25 -17.31
CA ASP A 341 -25.72 -12.81 -17.47
C ASP A 341 -25.71 -14.27 -17.94
N ASP A 342 -24.86 -14.59 -18.92
CA ASP A 342 -24.71 -15.94 -19.47
C ASP A 342 -24.13 -16.97 -18.47
N TYR A 343 -23.68 -16.53 -17.32
CA TYR A 343 -23.31 -17.42 -16.22
C TYR A 343 -24.56 -18.04 -15.56
N TYR A 344 -25.64 -17.26 -15.48
CA TYR A 344 -26.89 -17.66 -14.86
C TYR A 344 -27.90 -18.19 -15.87
N ASN A 345 -27.95 -17.58 -17.05
CA ASN A 345 -28.85 -17.86 -18.16
C ASN A 345 -28.02 -18.41 -19.31
N ARG A 346 -27.88 -19.74 -19.39
CA ARG A 346 -27.10 -20.40 -20.45
C ARG A 346 -27.95 -20.53 -21.70
N ASP A 347 -27.83 -19.57 -22.62
CA ASP A 347 -28.35 -19.71 -23.96
C ASP A 347 -27.37 -20.50 -24.85
N GLU A 348 -27.88 -21.34 -25.75
CA GLU A 348 -27.06 -22.21 -26.64
C GLU A 348 -26.15 -21.38 -27.58
N ASP A 349 -26.56 -20.16 -27.93
CA ASP A 349 -25.81 -19.28 -28.84
C ASP A 349 -24.49 -18.75 -28.27
N ASP A 350 -24.39 -18.56 -26.95
CA ASP A 350 -23.16 -18.09 -26.28
C ASP A 350 -22.00 -19.10 -26.32
N SER A 351 -22.31 -20.39 -26.51
CA SER A 351 -21.33 -21.45 -26.63
C SER A 351 -20.54 -21.37 -27.95
N ILE A 352 -21.13 -20.82 -29.01
CA ILE A 352 -20.56 -20.75 -30.36
C ILE A 352 -19.55 -19.62 -30.50
N THR A 353 -19.87 -18.43 -29.98
CA THR A 353 -19.03 -17.24 -30.11
C THR A 353 -17.87 -17.20 -29.12
N GLY A 354 -17.99 -17.88 -27.98
CA GLY A 354 -17.02 -17.81 -26.87
C GLY A 354 -16.86 -16.41 -26.26
N LYS A 355 -17.76 -15.47 -26.63
CA LYS A 355 -17.84 -14.09 -26.17
C LYS A 355 -18.97 -13.95 -25.15
N SER A 356 -18.73 -13.18 -24.13
CA SER A 356 -19.72 -12.80 -23.10
C SER A 356 -19.65 -11.31 -22.83
N ILE A 357 -20.76 -10.75 -22.36
CA ILE A 357 -20.75 -9.40 -21.79
C ILE A 357 -20.60 -9.52 -20.27
N VAL A 358 -19.63 -8.80 -19.73
CA VAL A 358 -19.41 -8.66 -18.29
C VAL A 358 -19.73 -7.23 -17.88
N GLU A 359 -20.73 -7.06 -17.05
CA GLU A 359 -21.03 -5.78 -16.41
C GLU A 359 -20.08 -5.60 -15.23
N CYS A 360 -19.34 -4.49 -15.22
CA CYS A 360 -18.55 -4.01 -14.10
C CYS A 360 -19.31 -2.84 -13.45
N ASN A 361 -20.00 -3.11 -12.36
CA ASN A 361 -20.66 -2.08 -11.58
C ASN A 361 -19.67 -1.44 -10.63
N ILE A 362 -19.33 -0.15 -10.84
CA ILE A 362 -18.61 0.69 -9.89
C ILE A 362 -19.62 1.06 -8.79
N ALA A 363 -19.75 0.19 -7.79
CA ALA A 363 -20.75 0.32 -6.75
C ALA A 363 -20.34 1.31 -5.65
N LYS A 364 -19.05 1.56 -5.51
CA LYS A 364 -18.49 2.58 -4.62
C LYS A 364 -17.30 3.26 -5.29
N ASN A 365 -17.28 4.58 -5.23
CA ASN A 365 -16.15 5.41 -5.62
C ASN A 365 -16.11 6.63 -4.70
N LYS A 366 -15.06 6.76 -3.86
CA LYS A 366 -14.94 7.87 -2.90
C LYS A 366 -14.68 9.20 -3.58
N ASP A 367 -13.98 9.17 -4.71
CA ASP A 367 -13.41 10.36 -5.34
C ASP A 367 -14.01 10.64 -6.73
N GLY A 368 -15.06 9.87 -7.15
CA GLY A 368 -15.65 10.01 -8.47
C GLY A 368 -17.04 9.36 -8.59
N GLU A 369 -17.43 9.12 -9.84
CA GLU A 369 -18.76 8.63 -10.18
C GLU A 369 -18.89 7.10 -9.98
N THR A 370 -20.11 6.67 -9.66
CA THR A 370 -20.53 5.26 -9.70
C THR A 370 -21.24 4.96 -11.02
N GLY A 371 -21.48 3.68 -11.30
CA GLY A 371 -22.26 3.23 -12.46
C GLY A 371 -21.67 2.00 -13.12
N ILE A 372 -22.28 1.56 -14.21
CA ILE A 372 -21.97 0.31 -14.90
C ILE A 372 -21.15 0.57 -16.14
N ILE A 373 -20.16 -0.29 -16.38
CA ILE A 373 -19.35 -0.36 -17.60
C ILE A 373 -19.46 -1.80 -18.13
N GLU A 374 -19.77 -1.93 -19.38
CA GLU A 374 -19.81 -3.25 -20.04
C GLU A 374 -18.46 -3.57 -20.69
N PHE A 375 -18.05 -4.83 -20.53
CA PHE A 375 -16.85 -5.40 -21.11
C PHE A 375 -17.18 -6.60 -21.97
N GLU A 376 -16.59 -6.66 -23.14
CA GLU A 376 -16.54 -7.88 -23.92
C GLU A 376 -15.52 -8.85 -23.33
N TYR A 377 -15.93 -10.03 -22.95
CA TYR A 377 -15.07 -11.06 -22.39
C TYR A 377 -14.97 -12.26 -23.30
N TYR A 378 -13.80 -12.52 -23.82
CA TYR A 378 -13.48 -13.69 -24.62
C TYR A 378 -12.97 -14.81 -23.72
N LYS A 379 -13.87 -15.71 -23.32
CA LYS A 379 -13.62 -16.77 -22.32
C LYS A 379 -12.43 -17.66 -22.66
N LYS A 380 -12.31 -18.06 -23.93
CA LYS A 380 -11.25 -18.98 -24.38
C LYS A 380 -9.84 -18.37 -24.25
N THR A 381 -9.70 -17.09 -24.50
CA THR A 381 -8.43 -16.36 -24.47
C THR A 381 -8.26 -15.46 -23.26
N GLN A 382 -9.23 -15.45 -22.33
CA GLN A 382 -9.24 -14.67 -21.09
C GLN A 382 -9.10 -13.14 -21.31
N ARG A 383 -9.51 -12.62 -22.48
CA ARG A 383 -9.39 -11.21 -22.85
C ARG A 383 -10.61 -10.40 -22.50
N PHE A 384 -10.38 -9.19 -22.00
CA PHE A 384 -11.40 -8.18 -21.76
C PHE A 384 -11.16 -6.94 -22.61
N PHE A 385 -12.25 -6.41 -23.18
CA PHE A 385 -12.23 -5.17 -23.98
C PHE A 385 -13.40 -4.26 -23.55
N THR A 386 -13.23 -2.94 -23.67
CA THR A 386 -14.30 -1.94 -23.51
C THR A 386 -14.71 -1.36 -24.85
#